data_3375d980fde5e15c1faad1498969c01a
#
_entry.id   3375d980fde5e15c1faad1498969c01a
#
_cell.length_a   1.000
_cell.length_b   1.000
_cell.length_c   1.000
_cell.angle_alpha   90.00
_cell.angle_beta   90.00
_cell.angle_gamma   90.00
#
_symmetry.space_group_name_H-M   'P 1'
#
loop_
_entity.id
_entity.type
_entity.pdbx_description
1 polymer ?
#
loop_
_entity_poly.entity_id
_entity_poly.type
_entity_poly.pdbx_seq_one_letter_code
_entity_poly.pdbx_strand_id
1 'polypeptide(L)'
;TKGNEELLLAYERLLERRPEMHGDVVLMLACVAANTGMKVYEDTQRSIEETVGRINGRFGRIDWVPIRLTTQRIPYEEIVAWFAASDICWITPLRDGLNLVAKEYVAARKGQGGSLVLSEFTGASVVVDGAILTNPYSHRRMDEAIDAALMMPIEEQRARMERMERAVDTLSVANWASEQLDALEH
;
A
#
# COMPACT_ATOMS: atom_id res chain seq x y z
N THR A 1 6.99 12.34 -0.93
CA THR A 1 6.52 12.02 0.43
C THR A 1 5.76 10.70 0.51
N LYS A 2 5.19 10.19 -0.59
CA LYS A 2 4.39 8.95 -0.60
C LYS A 2 5.23 7.68 -0.70
N GLY A 3 6.55 7.79 -0.90
CA GLY A 3 7.45 6.64 -0.95
C GLY A 3 7.29 5.74 -2.19
N ASN A 4 6.77 6.29 -3.27
CA ASN A 4 6.52 5.52 -4.50
C ASN A 4 7.84 5.08 -5.17
N GLU A 5 8.90 5.90 -5.10
CA GLU A 5 10.21 5.55 -5.62
C GLU A 5 10.84 4.41 -4.82
N GLU A 6 10.78 4.50 -3.49
CA GLU A 6 11.25 3.47 -2.56
C GLU A 6 10.50 2.15 -2.78
N LEU A 7 9.18 2.22 -3.01
CA LEU A 7 8.35 1.06 -3.32
C LEU A 7 8.75 0.42 -4.66
N LEU A 8 8.91 1.23 -5.70
CA LEU A 8 9.33 0.74 -7.03
C LEU A 8 10.69 0.06 -6.99
N LEU A 9 11.66 0.66 -6.29
CA LEU A 9 12.99 0.06 -6.12
C LEU A 9 12.95 -1.23 -5.29
N ALA A 10 12.08 -1.31 -4.28
CA ALA A 10 11.90 -2.53 -3.52
C ALA A 10 11.21 -3.63 -4.36
N TYR A 11 10.25 -3.26 -5.19
CA TYR A 11 9.62 -4.19 -6.11
C TYR A 11 10.59 -4.70 -7.20
N GLU A 12 11.46 -3.83 -7.72
CA GLU A 12 12.54 -4.26 -8.63
C GLU A 12 13.46 -5.29 -7.98
N ARG A 13 13.92 -5.04 -6.74
CA ARG A 13 14.72 -6.00 -5.98
C ARG A 13 13.97 -7.31 -5.70
N LEU A 14 12.65 -7.25 -5.48
CA LEU A 14 11.82 -8.45 -5.36
C LEU A 14 11.90 -9.30 -6.64
N LEU A 15 11.69 -8.69 -7.81
CA LEU A 15 11.76 -9.39 -9.10
C LEU A 15 13.17 -9.96 -9.38
N GLU A 16 14.23 -9.26 -8.95
CA GLU A 16 15.62 -9.77 -9.04
C GLU A 16 15.87 -11.01 -8.15
N ARG A 17 15.36 -10.96 -6.92
CA ARG A 17 15.56 -12.02 -5.92
C ARG A 17 14.65 -13.22 -6.12
N ARG A 18 13.50 -13.04 -6.75
CA ARG A 18 12.41 -14.01 -6.89
C ARG A 18 12.01 -14.22 -8.35
N PRO A 19 12.90 -14.74 -9.22
CA PRO A 19 12.57 -15.00 -10.64
C PRO A 19 11.36 -15.94 -10.81
N GLU A 20 11.12 -16.81 -9.84
CA GLU A 20 9.97 -17.73 -9.82
C GLU A 20 8.62 -17.02 -9.76
N MET A 21 8.59 -15.74 -9.34
CA MET A 21 7.35 -14.94 -9.28
C MET A 21 7.06 -14.20 -10.59
N HIS A 22 7.95 -14.32 -11.60
CA HIS A 22 7.71 -13.67 -12.89
C HIS A 22 6.53 -14.32 -13.62
N GLY A 23 5.50 -13.55 -13.84
CA GLY A 23 4.22 -14.00 -14.41
C GLY A 23 3.09 -14.07 -13.41
N ASP A 24 3.41 -14.22 -12.11
CA ASP A 24 2.42 -14.44 -11.05
C ASP A 24 2.10 -13.17 -10.25
N VAL A 25 3.05 -12.23 -10.15
CA VAL A 25 2.84 -10.98 -9.39
C VAL A 25 2.70 -9.77 -10.31
N VAL A 26 1.79 -8.88 -9.98
CA VAL A 26 1.60 -7.59 -10.66
C VAL A 26 1.46 -6.50 -9.62
N LEU A 27 2.29 -5.46 -9.71
CA LEU A 27 2.13 -4.25 -8.92
C LEU A 27 1.16 -3.30 -9.64
N MET A 28 0.01 -3.02 -9.02
CA MET A 28 -0.89 -1.97 -9.46
C MET A 28 -0.55 -0.68 -8.71
N LEU A 29 -0.06 0.33 -9.41
CA LEU A 29 0.37 1.60 -8.83
C LEU A 29 -0.53 2.74 -9.32
N ALA A 30 -1.27 3.34 -8.39
CA ALA A 30 -2.01 4.57 -8.64
C ALA A 30 -1.19 5.77 -8.15
N CYS A 31 -0.79 6.63 -9.07
CA CYS A 31 0.02 7.81 -8.77
C CYS A 31 -0.60 9.05 -9.41
N VAL A 32 -1.65 9.57 -8.76
CA VAL A 32 -2.35 10.77 -9.23
C VAL A 32 -1.60 12.01 -8.75
N ALA A 33 -1.18 12.88 -9.68
CA ALA A 33 -0.54 14.15 -9.34
C ALA A 33 -1.51 15.04 -8.55
N ALA A 34 -1.09 15.49 -7.37
CA ALA A 34 -1.93 16.30 -6.49
C ALA A 34 -2.26 17.69 -7.05
N ASN A 35 -1.38 18.27 -7.90
CA ASN A 35 -1.58 19.56 -8.58
C ASN A 35 -0.73 19.64 -9.84
N THR A 36 -1.36 19.98 -10.96
CA THR A 36 -0.67 20.41 -12.18
C THR A 36 -0.12 21.82 -11.97
N GLY A 37 1.18 22.02 -12.19
CA GLY A 37 1.83 23.36 -12.17
C GLY A 37 2.91 23.55 -11.12
N MET A 38 3.21 22.57 -10.28
CA MET A 38 4.39 22.62 -9.42
C MET A 38 5.49 21.69 -9.96
N LYS A 39 6.60 22.27 -10.41
CA LYS A 39 7.73 21.57 -11.04
C LYS A 39 8.22 20.33 -10.28
N VAL A 40 8.23 20.40 -8.94
CA VAL A 40 8.63 19.26 -8.08
C VAL A 40 7.73 18.04 -8.26
N TYR A 41 6.43 18.23 -8.45
CA TYR A 41 5.49 17.13 -8.70
C TYR A 41 5.65 16.55 -10.10
N GLU A 42 5.91 17.41 -11.10
CA GLU A 42 6.17 16.98 -12.48
C GLU A 42 7.46 16.17 -12.57
N ASP A 43 8.54 16.61 -11.90
CA ASP A 43 9.81 15.89 -11.87
C ASP A 43 9.67 14.52 -11.14
N THR A 44 8.94 14.48 -10.02
CA THR A 44 8.65 13.23 -9.32
C THR A 44 7.82 12.27 -10.19
N GLN A 45 6.79 12.78 -10.86
CA GLN A 45 5.94 11.99 -11.75
C GLN A 45 6.77 11.38 -12.88
N ARG A 46 7.64 12.19 -13.51
CA ARG A 46 8.54 11.71 -14.56
C ARG A 46 9.48 10.63 -14.07
N SER A 47 10.10 10.80 -12.90
CA SER A 47 10.99 9.81 -12.29
C SER A 47 10.26 8.47 -12.06
N ILE A 48 9.00 8.51 -11.60
CA ILE A 48 8.17 7.32 -11.43
C ILE A 48 7.90 6.64 -12.78
N GLU A 49 7.48 7.40 -13.80
CA GLU A 49 7.19 6.88 -15.14
C GLU A 49 8.43 6.25 -15.80
N GLU A 50 9.59 6.90 -15.69
CA GLU A 50 10.88 6.38 -16.17
C GLU A 50 11.27 5.09 -15.45
N THR A 51 11.12 5.05 -14.13
CA THR A 51 11.41 3.85 -13.33
C THR A 51 10.49 2.70 -13.68
N VAL A 52 9.19 2.95 -13.82
CA VAL A 52 8.21 1.94 -14.26
C VAL A 52 8.55 1.43 -15.66
N GLY A 53 8.85 2.33 -16.61
CA GLY A 53 9.25 1.97 -17.96
C GLY A 53 10.50 1.08 -17.98
N ARG A 54 11.50 1.41 -17.16
CA ARG A 54 12.75 0.64 -17.03
C ARG A 54 12.49 -0.76 -16.43
N ILE A 55 11.72 -0.88 -15.37
CA ILE A 55 11.38 -2.17 -14.74
C ILE A 55 10.56 -3.03 -15.69
N ASN A 56 9.53 -2.47 -16.32
CA ASN A 56 8.70 -3.18 -17.28
C ASN A 56 9.49 -3.63 -18.52
N GLY A 57 10.41 -2.80 -19.01
CA GLY A 57 11.29 -3.15 -20.13
C GLY A 57 12.31 -4.26 -19.79
N ARG A 58 12.76 -4.31 -18.52
CA ARG A 58 13.74 -5.29 -18.06
C ARG A 58 13.13 -6.67 -17.78
N PHE A 59 11.96 -6.72 -17.17
CA PHE A 59 11.36 -7.97 -16.67
C PHE A 59 10.12 -8.39 -17.45
N GLY A 60 9.44 -7.43 -18.12
CA GLY A 60 8.18 -7.69 -18.80
C GLY A 60 8.30 -8.65 -19.96
N ARG A 61 7.20 -9.34 -20.25
CA ARG A 61 7.02 -10.24 -21.38
C ARG A 61 5.72 -9.87 -22.11
N ILE A 62 5.49 -10.44 -23.29
CA ILE A 62 4.28 -10.16 -24.09
C ILE A 62 3.00 -10.46 -23.29
N ASP A 63 3.03 -11.52 -22.49
CA ASP A 63 1.91 -12.02 -21.69
C ASP A 63 1.86 -11.48 -20.26
N TRP A 64 2.88 -10.74 -19.82
CA TRP A 64 2.98 -10.25 -18.46
C TRP A 64 3.71 -8.91 -18.33
N VAL A 65 3.06 -7.94 -17.70
CA VAL A 65 3.63 -6.64 -17.37
C VAL A 65 3.73 -6.50 -15.85
N PRO A 66 4.95 -6.42 -15.29
CA PRO A 66 5.17 -6.38 -13.83
C PRO A 66 4.46 -5.25 -13.12
N ILE A 67 4.43 -4.05 -13.72
CA ILE A 67 3.85 -2.85 -13.11
C ILE A 67 2.79 -2.25 -14.02
N ARG A 68 1.58 -2.09 -13.50
CA ARG A 68 0.51 -1.33 -14.13
C ARG A 68 0.38 0.01 -13.42
N LEU A 69 0.83 1.07 -14.10
CA LEU A 69 0.76 2.44 -13.60
C LEU A 69 -0.49 3.15 -14.12
N THR A 70 -1.21 3.83 -13.24
CA THR A 70 -2.19 4.83 -13.62
C THR A 70 -1.87 6.18 -12.96
N THR A 71 -1.95 7.24 -13.75
CA THR A 71 -1.73 8.63 -13.33
C THR A 71 -3.03 9.43 -13.38
N GLN A 72 -4.10 8.80 -13.85
CA GLN A 72 -5.43 9.40 -13.92
C GLN A 72 -6.21 9.15 -12.63
N ARG A 73 -7.17 10.03 -12.36
CA ARG A 73 -8.07 9.87 -11.23
C ARG A 73 -8.95 8.65 -11.44
N ILE A 74 -8.93 7.75 -10.46
CA ILE A 74 -9.74 6.53 -10.45
C ILE A 74 -11.04 6.83 -9.70
N PRO A 75 -12.22 6.43 -10.20
CA PRO A 75 -13.46 6.48 -9.45
C PRO A 75 -13.36 5.68 -8.15
N TYR A 76 -14.03 6.14 -7.09
CA TYR A 76 -13.91 5.52 -5.77
C TYR A 76 -14.34 4.05 -5.76
N GLU A 77 -15.41 3.73 -6.47
CA GLU A 77 -15.93 2.36 -6.59
C GLU A 77 -14.90 1.42 -7.25
N GLU A 78 -14.15 1.93 -8.21
CA GLU A 78 -13.07 1.17 -8.87
C GLU A 78 -11.87 0.96 -7.93
N ILE A 79 -11.51 1.98 -7.12
CA ILE A 79 -10.48 1.82 -6.10
C ILE A 79 -10.88 0.74 -5.09
N VAL A 80 -12.11 0.75 -4.60
CA VAL A 80 -12.64 -0.27 -3.68
C VAL A 80 -12.58 -1.67 -4.31
N ALA A 81 -12.94 -1.79 -5.59
CA ALA A 81 -12.84 -3.06 -6.32
C ALA A 81 -11.39 -3.53 -6.45
N TRP A 82 -10.43 -2.62 -6.69
CA TRP A 82 -9.01 -2.95 -6.71
C TRP A 82 -8.52 -3.45 -5.34
N PHE A 83 -8.90 -2.78 -4.25
CA PHE A 83 -8.57 -3.24 -2.90
C PHE A 83 -9.16 -4.63 -2.62
N ALA A 84 -10.42 -4.86 -2.96
CA ALA A 84 -11.07 -6.15 -2.78
C ALA A 84 -10.42 -7.28 -3.61
N ALA A 85 -9.83 -6.97 -4.75
CA ALA A 85 -9.15 -7.92 -5.63
C ALA A 85 -7.66 -8.13 -5.30
N SER A 86 -7.05 -7.22 -4.50
CA SER A 86 -5.61 -7.26 -4.24
C SER A 86 -5.27 -8.15 -3.06
N ASP A 87 -4.34 -9.08 -3.23
CA ASP A 87 -3.87 -9.94 -2.14
C ASP A 87 -3.01 -9.20 -1.12
N ILE A 88 -2.26 -8.19 -1.58
CA ILE A 88 -1.37 -7.38 -0.75
C ILE A 88 -1.60 -5.90 -1.05
N CYS A 89 -1.78 -5.09 0.00
CA CYS A 89 -1.70 -3.64 -0.10
C CYS A 89 -0.37 -3.18 0.49
N TRP A 90 0.42 -2.45 -0.31
CA TRP A 90 1.77 -2.02 0.06
C TRP A 90 1.85 -0.50 0.12
N ILE A 91 1.91 0.05 1.32
CA ILE A 91 1.81 1.49 1.61
C ILE A 91 3.09 1.96 2.29
N THR A 92 3.89 2.75 1.60
CA THR A 92 5.26 3.09 2.00
C THR A 92 5.56 4.59 2.12
N PRO A 93 4.65 5.43 2.63
CA PRO A 93 4.96 6.84 2.73
C PRO A 93 6.15 7.07 3.66
N LEU A 94 6.98 8.06 3.29
CA LEU A 94 8.11 8.51 4.09
C LEU A 94 7.64 9.25 5.36
N ARG A 95 6.46 9.86 5.29
CA ARG A 95 5.74 10.48 6.39
C ARG A 95 4.28 10.71 5.99
N ASP A 96 3.35 10.23 6.82
CA ASP A 96 1.92 10.44 6.63
C ASP A 96 1.21 10.48 7.99
N GLY A 97 0.48 11.56 8.30
CA GLY A 97 -0.14 11.75 9.60
C GLY A 97 -1.30 10.81 9.87
N LEU A 98 -2.04 10.37 8.87
CA LEU A 98 -3.26 9.58 9.05
C LEU A 98 -3.27 8.28 8.23
N ASN A 99 -3.10 8.38 6.93
CA ASN A 99 -3.19 7.30 5.94
C ASN A 99 -4.53 6.56 5.92
N LEU A 100 -5.51 7.15 5.22
CA LEU A 100 -6.84 6.55 5.05
C LEU A 100 -6.81 5.30 4.17
N VAL A 101 -5.87 5.23 3.21
CA VAL A 101 -5.75 4.10 2.25
C VAL A 101 -5.60 2.76 2.97
N ALA A 102 -4.83 2.71 4.07
CA ALA A 102 -4.70 1.51 4.90
C ALA A 102 -6.06 1.04 5.46
N LYS A 103 -6.88 1.99 5.95
CA LYS A 103 -8.20 1.69 6.52
C LYS A 103 -9.21 1.30 5.42
N GLU A 104 -9.16 1.95 4.27
CA GLU A 104 -9.99 1.65 3.10
C GLU A 104 -9.71 0.25 2.57
N TYR A 105 -8.44 -0.16 2.50
CA TYR A 105 -8.06 -1.54 2.13
C TYR A 105 -8.64 -2.56 3.10
N VAL A 106 -8.45 -2.37 4.40
CA VAL A 106 -8.98 -3.28 5.43
C VAL A 106 -10.50 -3.39 5.32
N ALA A 107 -11.20 -2.26 5.17
CA ALA A 107 -12.65 -2.25 5.01
C ALA A 107 -13.13 -2.97 3.74
N ALA A 108 -12.42 -2.82 2.62
CA ALA A 108 -12.73 -3.48 1.36
C ALA A 108 -12.47 -4.99 1.37
N ARG A 109 -11.59 -5.46 2.26
CA ARG A 109 -11.22 -6.89 2.41
C ARG A 109 -11.96 -7.60 3.55
N LYS A 110 -12.95 -6.96 4.16
CA LYS A 110 -13.68 -7.50 5.30
C LYS A 110 -14.18 -8.94 5.06
N GLY A 111 -13.84 -9.83 5.99
CA GLY A 111 -14.16 -11.26 5.91
C GLY A 111 -13.32 -12.07 4.91
N GLN A 112 -12.28 -11.48 4.32
CA GLN A 112 -11.36 -12.13 3.38
C GLN A 112 -9.95 -12.22 3.98
N GLY A 113 -9.06 -12.96 3.33
CA GLY A 113 -7.64 -12.89 3.60
C GLY A 113 -6.99 -11.69 2.90
N GLY A 114 -5.71 -11.51 3.12
CA GLY A 114 -4.90 -10.47 2.51
C GLY A 114 -3.86 -9.93 3.49
N SER A 115 -2.88 -9.21 2.96
CA SER A 115 -1.79 -8.65 3.75
C SER A 115 -1.69 -7.15 3.56
N LEU A 116 -1.51 -6.41 4.65
CA LEU A 116 -1.18 -4.99 4.62
C LEU A 116 0.28 -4.80 5.03
N VAL A 117 1.10 -4.31 4.11
CA VAL A 117 2.46 -3.84 4.39
C VAL A 117 2.41 -2.33 4.53
N LEU A 118 2.75 -1.81 5.71
CA LEU A 118 2.54 -0.42 6.07
C LEU A 118 3.82 0.22 6.61
N SER A 119 4.13 1.41 6.14
CA SER A 119 5.22 2.22 6.70
C SER A 119 4.98 2.53 8.18
N GLU A 120 6.00 2.32 9.01
CA GLU A 120 6.00 2.70 10.43
C GLU A 120 5.86 4.21 10.66
N PHE A 121 6.06 5.03 9.61
CA PHE A 121 5.93 6.49 9.66
C PHE A 121 4.51 7.00 9.29
N THR A 122 3.51 6.14 9.42
CA THR A 122 2.09 6.51 9.27
C THR A 122 1.37 6.56 10.61
N GLY A 123 0.41 7.46 10.78
CA GLY A 123 -0.46 7.43 11.94
C GLY A 123 -1.30 6.15 12.03
N ALA A 124 -1.64 5.55 10.90
CA ALA A 124 -2.35 4.26 10.85
C ALA A 124 -1.54 3.11 11.44
N SER A 125 -0.20 3.15 11.44
CA SER A 125 0.66 2.08 11.98
C SER A 125 0.47 1.84 13.49
N VAL A 126 0.02 2.84 14.22
CA VAL A 126 -0.25 2.74 15.67
C VAL A 126 -1.60 2.09 15.95
N VAL A 127 -2.51 2.15 14.99
CA VAL A 127 -3.91 1.77 15.18
C VAL A 127 -4.26 0.45 14.49
N VAL A 128 -3.72 0.22 13.30
CA VAL A 128 -4.05 -0.96 12.50
C VAL A 128 -3.18 -2.14 12.96
N ASP A 129 -3.59 -2.78 14.06
CA ASP A 129 -2.92 -3.98 14.61
C ASP A 129 -3.13 -5.20 13.70
N GLY A 130 -2.06 -5.71 13.15
CA GLY A 130 -2.05 -6.82 12.19
C GLY A 130 -1.29 -6.51 10.91
N ALA A 131 -1.01 -5.23 10.61
CA ALA A 131 -0.17 -4.85 9.50
C ALA A 131 1.28 -5.33 9.67
N ILE A 132 1.95 -5.63 8.57
CA ILE A 132 3.40 -5.85 8.53
C ILE A 132 4.06 -4.48 8.43
N LEU A 133 4.72 -4.05 9.51
CA LEU A 133 5.38 -2.74 9.52
C LEU A 133 6.72 -2.80 8.79
N THR A 134 6.98 -1.76 8.00
CA THR A 134 8.24 -1.60 7.27
C THR A 134 8.79 -0.19 7.39
N ASN A 135 10.10 -0.07 7.20
CA ASN A 135 10.79 1.21 7.13
C ASN A 135 11.17 1.51 5.68
N PRO A 136 10.53 2.51 5.01
CA PRO A 136 10.82 2.83 3.60
C PRO A 136 12.25 3.34 3.36
N TYR A 137 12.96 3.80 4.40
CA TYR A 137 14.37 4.20 4.29
C TYR A 137 15.34 3.02 4.39
N SER A 138 14.85 1.80 4.66
CA SER A 138 15.66 0.59 4.80
C SER A 138 15.31 -0.43 3.72
N HIS A 139 16.22 -0.63 2.76
CA HIS A 139 16.05 -1.65 1.72
C HIS A 139 15.77 -3.03 2.33
N ARG A 140 16.54 -3.42 3.36
CA ARG A 140 16.37 -4.70 4.04
C ARG A 140 14.97 -4.85 4.65
N ARG A 141 14.48 -3.83 5.37
CA ARG A 141 13.14 -3.88 6.01
C ARG A 141 12.02 -3.91 4.97
N MET A 142 12.19 -3.20 3.86
CA MET A 142 11.23 -3.24 2.74
C MET A 142 11.19 -4.63 2.11
N ASP A 143 12.36 -5.23 1.88
CA ASP A 143 12.47 -6.55 1.26
C ASP A 143 11.94 -7.66 2.19
N GLU A 144 12.29 -7.63 3.48
CA GLU A 144 11.76 -8.56 4.50
C GLU A 144 10.23 -8.49 4.63
N ALA A 145 9.67 -7.29 4.60
CA ALA A 145 8.23 -7.08 4.76
C ALA A 145 7.41 -7.62 3.58
N ILE A 146 7.85 -7.37 2.35
CA ILE A 146 7.14 -7.90 1.18
C ILE A 146 7.32 -9.41 1.05
N ASP A 147 8.49 -9.96 1.36
CA ASP A 147 8.70 -11.41 1.39
C ASP A 147 7.79 -12.08 2.44
N ALA A 148 7.66 -11.49 3.64
CA ALA A 148 6.74 -11.97 4.67
C ALA A 148 5.27 -11.94 4.22
N ALA A 149 4.86 -10.87 3.51
CA ALA A 149 3.49 -10.76 2.99
C ALA A 149 3.19 -11.82 1.94
N LEU A 150 4.10 -12.05 1.00
CA LEU A 150 3.96 -13.02 -0.09
C LEU A 150 3.95 -14.48 0.40
N MET A 151 4.70 -14.76 1.46
CA MET A 151 4.82 -16.12 2.01
C MET A 151 3.84 -16.40 3.16
N MET A 152 3.00 -15.44 3.53
CA MET A 152 2.09 -15.58 4.66
C MET A 152 1.01 -16.62 4.41
N PRO A 153 0.85 -17.63 5.26
CA PRO A 153 -0.23 -18.61 5.16
C PRO A 153 -1.61 -17.92 5.23
N ILE A 154 -2.59 -18.46 4.50
CA ILE A 154 -3.94 -17.88 4.42
C ILE A 154 -4.61 -17.74 5.78
N GLU A 155 -4.35 -18.68 6.70
CA GLU A 155 -4.90 -18.64 8.06
C GLU A 155 -4.34 -17.46 8.88
N GLU A 156 -3.05 -17.15 8.70
CA GLU A 156 -2.44 -15.99 9.32
C GLU A 156 -2.93 -14.69 8.69
N GLN A 157 -3.09 -14.65 7.35
CA GLN A 157 -3.68 -13.50 6.65
C GLN A 157 -5.06 -13.18 7.21
N ARG A 158 -5.92 -14.18 7.37
CA ARG A 158 -7.28 -14.03 7.93
C ARG A 158 -7.25 -13.53 9.37
N ALA A 159 -6.43 -14.16 10.22
CA ALA A 159 -6.30 -13.76 11.61
C ALA A 159 -5.80 -12.32 11.79
N ARG A 160 -4.86 -11.88 10.94
CA ARG A 160 -4.37 -10.50 10.92
C ARG A 160 -5.44 -9.54 10.40
N MET A 161 -6.15 -9.91 9.33
CA MET A 161 -7.22 -9.09 8.76
C MET A 161 -8.33 -8.87 9.79
N GLU A 162 -8.79 -9.90 10.50
CA GLU A 162 -9.79 -9.78 11.57
C GLU A 162 -9.37 -8.82 12.70
N ARG A 163 -8.08 -8.80 13.06
CA ARG A 163 -7.58 -7.83 14.05
C ARG A 163 -7.64 -6.40 13.50
N MET A 164 -7.22 -6.21 12.26
CA MET A 164 -7.26 -4.91 11.58
C MET A 164 -8.71 -4.41 11.41
N GLU A 165 -9.64 -5.29 11.05
CA GLU A 165 -11.07 -4.97 10.94
C GLU A 165 -11.63 -4.45 12.28
N ARG A 166 -11.38 -5.15 13.37
CA ARG A 166 -11.82 -4.71 14.70
C ARG A 166 -11.26 -3.33 15.05
N ALA A 167 -9.97 -3.08 14.75
CA ALA A 167 -9.35 -1.79 15.00
C ALA A 167 -9.99 -0.68 14.15
N VAL A 168 -10.27 -0.94 12.87
CA VAL A 168 -10.91 0.04 11.97
C VAL A 168 -12.36 0.31 12.37
N ASP A 169 -13.13 -0.72 12.75
CA ASP A 169 -14.53 -0.59 13.18
C ASP A 169 -14.65 0.30 14.45
N THR A 170 -13.66 0.25 15.36
CA THR A 170 -13.64 1.13 16.55
C THR A 170 -13.32 2.59 16.23
N LEU A 171 -12.74 2.88 15.07
CA LEU A 171 -12.35 4.23 14.64
C LEU A 171 -13.44 4.94 13.80
N SER A 172 -14.70 4.62 14.03
CA SER A 172 -15.79 5.30 13.34
C SER A 172 -15.81 6.80 13.67
N VAL A 173 -16.28 7.62 12.71
CA VAL A 173 -16.47 9.07 12.94
C VAL A 173 -17.37 9.34 14.15
N ALA A 174 -18.35 8.47 14.39
CA ALA A 174 -19.27 8.57 15.54
C ALA A 174 -18.51 8.37 16.86
N ASN A 175 -17.66 7.36 16.97
CA ASN A 175 -16.83 7.10 18.15
C ASN A 175 -15.86 8.26 18.40
N TRP A 176 -15.17 8.72 17.34
CA TRP A 176 -14.28 9.86 17.44
C TRP A 176 -15.01 11.14 17.92
N ALA A 177 -16.21 11.42 17.39
CA ALA A 177 -17.00 12.57 17.80
C ALA A 177 -17.45 12.45 19.27
N SER A 178 -17.86 11.26 19.73
CA SER A 178 -18.21 11.01 21.12
C SER A 178 -17.02 11.25 22.06
N GLU A 179 -15.85 10.70 21.74
CA GLU A 179 -14.62 10.90 22.53
C GLU A 179 -14.22 12.39 22.63
N GLN A 180 -14.38 13.16 21.53
CA GLN A 180 -14.10 14.58 21.54
C GLN A 180 -15.10 15.37 22.43
N LEU A 181 -16.38 15.01 22.38
CA LEU A 181 -17.39 15.64 23.23
C LEU A 181 -17.16 15.32 24.72
N ASP A 182 -16.86 14.05 25.03
CA ASP A 182 -16.54 13.62 26.40
C ASP A 182 -15.30 14.34 26.97
N ALA A 183 -14.30 14.58 26.12
CA ALA A 183 -13.08 15.32 26.50
C ALA A 183 -13.31 16.83 26.75
N LEU A 184 -14.37 17.39 26.19
CA LEU A 184 -14.75 18.79 26.41
C LEU A 184 -15.59 18.99 27.67
N GLU A 185 -16.20 17.91 28.19
CA GLU A 185 -17.02 17.95 29.43
C GLU A 185 -16.18 17.77 30.72
N HIS A 186 -14.89 17.49 30.59
CA HIS A 186 -13.91 17.31 31.67
C HIS A 186 -12.78 18.35 31.58
#